data_72d66454490f5e814c24ebd58d6222f4
#
_entry.id   72d66454490f5e814c24ebd58d6222f4
#
_cell.length_a   1.000
_cell.length_b   1.000
_cell.length_c   1.000
_cell.angle_alpha   90.00
_cell.angle_beta   90.00
_cell.angle_gamma   90.00
#
_symmetry.space_group_name_H-M   'P 1'
#
loop_
_entity.id
_entity.type
_entity.pdbx_description
1 polymer ?
#
loop_
_entity_poly.entity_id
_entity_poly.type
_entity_poly.pdbx_seq_one_letter_code
_entity_poly.pdbx_strand_id
1 'polypeptide(L)'
;KNSRLAAACQLLAYSELTIYEKGQWFMLDEVETLELFTGLRTDFVALSLASYLADLTDATAQAEDTSQLLRLLLNALYALSVLHKPPQLVKPAFELRLMALSGFEPLADGCAVCGRPEPENPVLDAVHGVVCCAACREKGGLAMPLSPAALAALRHVLYCPDKKLYSFTLDTPAPVSYTHLTLP
;
A
#
# COMPACT_ATOMS: atom_id res chain seq x y z
N LYS A 1 -23.32 -9.48 -26.24
CA LYS A 1 -23.02 -8.15 -25.60
C LYS A 1 -23.06 -8.19 -24.07
N ASN A 2 -24.06 -8.83 -23.45
CA ASN A 2 -24.20 -8.85 -21.98
C ASN A 2 -23.06 -9.57 -21.23
N SER A 3 -22.34 -10.52 -21.82
CA SER A 3 -21.29 -11.26 -21.12
C SER A 3 -20.01 -10.44 -20.87
N ARG A 4 -19.64 -9.53 -21.79
CA ARG A 4 -18.45 -8.66 -21.62
C ARG A 4 -18.68 -7.62 -20.52
N LEU A 5 -19.84 -6.98 -20.50
CA LEU A 5 -20.25 -6.06 -19.44
C LEU A 5 -20.27 -6.74 -18.06
N ALA A 6 -20.81 -7.97 -18.00
CA ALA A 6 -20.87 -8.72 -16.75
C ALA A 6 -19.47 -9.06 -16.21
N ALA A 7 -18.49 -9.33 -17.08
CA ALA A 7 -17.12 -9.57 -16.67
C ALA A 7 -16.44 -8.31 -16.13
N ALA A 8 -16.59 -7.20 -16.84
CA ALA A 8 -15.98 -5.93 -16.49
C ALA A 8 -16.55 -5.29 -15.21
N CYS A 9 -17.77 -5.62 -14.84
CA CYS A 9 -18.44 -5.12 -13.63
C CYS A 9 -18.29 -6.08 -12.43
N GLN A 10 -17.43 -7.09 -12.51
CA GLN A 10 -17.17 -7.94 -11.36
C GLN A 10 -16.35 -7.22 -10.30
N LEU A 11 -16.53 -7.61 -9.05
CA LEU A 11 -15.76 -7.08 -7.94
C LEU A 11 -14.26 -7.25 -8.22
N LEU A 12 -13.48 -6.17 -8.06
CA LEU A 12 -12.04 -6.08 -8.29
C LEU A 12 -11.61 -6.42 -9.74
N ALA A 13 -12.52 -6.34 -10.72
CA ALA A 13 -12.11 -6.40 -12.11
C ALA A 13 -11.39 -5.11 -12.52
N TYR A 14 -10.25 -5.25 -13.15
CA TYR A 14 -9.57 -4.13 -13.81
C TYR A 14 -9.99 -4.10 -15.27
N SER A 15 -10.67 -3.01 -15.66
CA SER A 15 -11.28 -2.90 -16.99
C SER A 15 -11.04 -1.51 -17.56
N GLU A 16 -10.86 -1.44 -18.86
CA GLU A 16 -10.89 -0.21 -19.63
C GLU A 16 -12.31 0.05 -20.13
N LEU A 17 -12.78 1.28 -19.89
CA LEU A 17 -14.13 1.69 -20.21
C LEU A 17 -14.08 2.89 -21.17
N THR A 18 -14.74 2.79 -22.32
CA THR A 18 -14.99 3.93 -23.19
C THR A 18 -16.34 4.53 -22.84
N ILE A 19 -16.34 5.78 -22.38
CA ILE A 19 -17.53 6.48 -21.92
C ILE A 19 -17.71 7.73 -22.79
N TYR A 20 -18.94 7.99 -23.26
CA TYR A 20 -19.28 9.23 -23.94
C TYR A 20 -20.40 9.97 -23.23
N GLU A 21 -20.38 11.28 -23.34
CA GLU A 21 -21.39 12.15 -22.77
C GLU A 21 -22.58 12.31 -23.74
N LYS A 22 -23.80 12.13 -23.22
CA LYS A 22 -25.06 12.36 -23.98
C LYS A 22 -25.99 13.19 -23.12
N GLY A 23 -26.02 14.49 -23.35
CA GLY A 23 -26.77 15.44 -22.52
C GLY A 23 -26.20 15.49 -21.09
N GLN A 24 -27.01 15.09 -20.11
CA GLN A 24 -26.58 15.03 -18.69
C GLN A 24 -26.14 13.64 -18.23
N TRP A 25 -26.04 12.68 -19.15
CA TRP A 25 -25.76 11.27 -18.83
C TRP A 25 -24.43 10.83 -19.42
N PHE A 26 -23.69 10.04 -18.64
CA PHE A 26 -22.56 9.29 -19.13
C PHE A 26 -23.02 7.92 -19.61
N MET A 27 -22.69 7.59 -20.86
CA MET A 27 -23.07 6.34 -21.50
C MET A 27 -21.84 5.51 -21.77
N LEU A 28 -21.89 4.24 -21.40
CA LEU A 28 -20.83 3.27 -21.67
C LEU A 28 -20.96 2.78 -23.12
N ASP A 29 -19.89 2.93 -23.90
CA ASP A 29 -19.82 2.49 -25.30
C ASP A 29 -19.12 1.14 -25.41
N GLU A 30 -17.86 1.07 -24.97
CA GLU A 30 -17.04 -0.13 -25.01
C GLU A 30 -16.50 -0.49 -23.65
N VAL A 31 -16.26 -1.78 -23.45
CA VAL A 31 -15.69 -2.34 -22.24
C VAL A 31 -14.71 -3.44 -22.62
N GLU A 32 -13.48 -3.31 -22.11
CA GLU A 32 -12.46 -4.36 -22.17
C GLU A 32 -12.01 -4.74 -20.78
N THR A 33 -12.14 -6.02 -20.41
CA THR A 33 -11.62 -6.53 -19.14
C THR A 33 -10.16 -6.86 -19.31
N LEU A 34 -9.29 -6.17 -18.59
CA LEU A 34 -7.84 -6.34 -18.65
C LEU A 34 -7.36 -7.43 -17.68
N GLU A 35 -7.91 -7.45 -16.45
CA GLU A 35 -7.54 -8.42 -15.43
C GLU A 35 -8.71 -8.67 -14.46
N LEU A 36 -8.93 -9.93 -14.07
CA LEU A 36 -10.01 -10.35 -13.16
C LEU A 36 -9.52 -10.72 -11.76
N PHE A 37 -8.21 -10.85 -11.56
CA PHE A 37 -7.60 -11.29 -10.30
C PHE A 37 -8.30 -12.51 -9.68
N THR A 38 -8.55 -13.53 -10.48
CA THR A 38 -9.36 -14.70 -10.12
C THR A 38 -8.84 -15.46 -8.90
N GLY A 39 -7.54 -15.40 -8.64
CA GLY A 39 -6.91 -16.01 -7.46
C GLY A 39 -7.47 -15.47 -6.13
N LEU A 40 -7.98 -14.22 -6.10
CA LEU A 40 -8.60 -13.66 -4.90
C LEU A 40 -9.89 -14.38 -4.49
N ARG A 41 -10.59 -14.99 -5.44
CA ARG A 41 -11.90 -15.63 -5.19
C ARG A 41 -11.79 -16.96 -4.46
N THR A 42 -10.61 -17.54 -4.44
CA THR A 42 -10.34 -18.84 -3.79
C THR A 42 -9.81 -18.68 -2.37
N ASP A 43 -9.45 -17.44 -1.96
CA ASP A 43 -8.93 -17.13 -0.63
C ASP A 43 -9.73 -15.96 -0.02
N PHE A 44 -10.53 -16.28 0.99
CA PHE A 44 -11.39 -15.30 1.66
C PHE A 44 -10.59 -14.18 2.36
N VAL A 45 -9.42 -14.50 2.92
CA VAL A 45 -8.56 -13.49 3.58
C VAL A 45 -7.96 -12.54 2.55
N ALA A 46 -7.45 -13.08 1.45
CA ALA A 46 -6.92 -12.28 0.35
C ALA A 46 -8.01 -11.40 -0.28
N LEU A 47 -9.23 -11.93 -0.48
CA LEU A 47 -10.36 -11.17 -1.02
C LEU A 47 -10.78 -10.04 -0.09
N SER A 48 -10.89 -10.32 1.21
CA SER A 48 -11.26 -9.32 2.23
C SER A 48 -10.22 -8.20 2.30
N LEU A 49 -8.92 -8.56 2.27
CA LEU A 49 -7.85 -7.57 2.23
C LEU A 49 -7.91 -6.75 0.94
N ALA A 50 -8.07 -7.38 -0.21
CA ALA A 50 -8.14 -6.70 -1.50
C ALA A 50 -9.29 -5.68 -1.54
N SER A 51 -10.47 -6.03 -1.00
CA SER A 51 -11.60 -5.11 -0.87
C SER A 51 -11.27 -3.92 0.04
N TYR A 52 -10.66 -4.18 1.20
CA TYR A 52 -10.20 -3.13 2.11
C TYR A 52 -9.19 -2.17 1.43
N LEU A 53 -8.23 -2.71 0.66
CA LEU A 53 -7.25 -1.88 -0.04
C LEU A 53 -7.89 -1.02 -1.14
N ALA A 54 -8.92 -1.55 -1.81
CA ALA A 54 -9.69 -0.81 -2.81
C ALA A 54 -10.48 0.35 -2.16
N ASP A 55 -11.17 0.08 -1.06
CA ASP A 55 -11.92 1.09 -0.30
C ASP A 55 -10.99 2.19 0.24
N LEU A 56 -9.82 1.80 0.73
CA LEU A 56 -8.82 2.75 1.23
C LEU A 56 -8.25 3.60 0.09
N THR A 57 -8.02 3.02 -1.08
CA THR A 57 -7.58 3.76 -2.28
C THR A 57 -8.64 4.76 -2.72
N ASP A 58 -9.89 4.37 -2.78
CA ASP A 58 -11.02 5.25 -3.16
C ASP A 58 -11.16 6.42 -2.19
N ALA A 59 -11.08 6.16 -0.88
CA ALA A 59 -11.15 7.18 0.16
C ALA A 59 -10.01 8.21 0.10
N THR A 60 -8.84 7.82 -0.44
CA THR A 60 -7.67 8.69 -0.57
C THR A 60 -7.54 9.34 -1.94
N ALA A 61 -8.30 8.90 -2.93
CA ALA A 61 -8.27 9.40 -4.31
C ALA A 61 -8.98 10.75 -4.45
N GLN A 62 -8.34 11.83 -3.96
CA GLN A 62 -8.89 13.21 -4.01
C GLN A 62 -8.22 14.08 -5.08
N ALA A 63 -7.13 13.61 -5.71
CA ALA A 63 -6.36 14.36 -6.69
C ALA A 63 -6.85 14.13 -8.12
N GLU A 64 -6.55 15.08 -9.01
CA GLU A 64 -6.83 14.93 -10.44
C GLU A 64 -6.07 13.77 -11.08
N ASP A 65 -4.83 13.50 -10.64
CA ASP A 65 -4.01 12.37 -11.08
C ASP A 65 -3.91 11.28 -10.01
N THR A 66 -4.73 10.26 -10.16
CA THR A 66 -4.75 9.07 -9.29
C THR A 66 -3.96 7.88 -9.86
N SER A 67 -3.17 8.08 -10.91
CA SER A 67 -2.47 7.01 -11.63
C SER A 67 -1.49 6.23 -10.73
N GLN A 68 -0.84 6.90 -9.77
CA GLN A 68 0.05 6.25 -8.81
C GLN A 68 -0.71 5.40 -7.80
N LEU A 69 -1.87 5.88 -7.33
CA LEU A 69 -2.74 5.14 -6.40
C LEU A 69 -3.32 3.89 -7.07
N LEU A 70 -3.81 4.04 -8.31
CA LEU A 70 -4.29 2.89 -9.10
C LEU A 70 -3.19 1.86 -9.30
N ARG A 71 -1.97 2.29 -9.63
CA ARG A 71 -0.83 1.40 -9.82
C ARG A 71 -0.44 0.67 -8.55
N LEU A 72 -0.47 1.36 -7.41
CA LEU A 72 -0.25 0.76 -6.10
C LEU A 72 -1.29 -0.33 -5.81
N LEU A 73 -2.57 -0.04 -6.04
CA LEU A 73 -3.67 -1.01 -5.86
C LEU A 73 -3.49 -2.23 -6.77
N LEU A 74 -3.29 -2.03 -8.07
CA LEU A 74 -3.12 -3.13 -9.02
C LEU A 74 -1.93 -4.03 -8.68
N ASN A 75 -0.81 -3.46 -8.22
CA ASN A 75 0.33 -4.23 -7.74
C ASN A 75 0.00 -5.07 -6.50
N ALA A 76 -0.81 -4.55 -5.58
CA ALA A 76 -1.26 -5.28 -4.40
C ALA A 76 -2.20 -6.44 -4.76
N LEU A 77 -3.17 -6.19 -5.65
CA LEU A 77 -4.07 -7.22 -6.16
C LEU A 77 -3.29 -8.33 -6.87
N TYR A 78 -2.31 -7.97 -7.69
CA TYR A 78 -1.42 -8.93 -8.35
C TYR A 78 -0.59 -9.73 -7.34
N ALA A 79 -0.03 -9.07 -6.32
CA ALA A 79 0.74 -9.73 -5.27
C ALA A 79 -0.11 -10.76 -4.50
N LEU A 80 -1.36 -10.46 -4.19
CA LEU A 80 -2.28 -11.37 -3.52
C LEU A 80 -2.78 -12.48 -4.44
N SER A 81 -3.23 -12.13 -5.65
CA SER A 81 -3.93 -13.04 -6.57
C SER A 81 -3.00 -13.99 -7.31
N VAL A 82 -1.85 -13.49 -7.79
CA VAL A 82 -0.95 -14.22 -8.70
C VAL A 82 0.31 -14.69 -7.98
N LEU A 83 0.92 -13.82 -7.18
CA LEU A 83 2.15 -14.16 -6.46
C LEU A 83 1.89 -14.86 -5.12
N HIS A 84 0.63 -14.93 -4.69
CA HIS A 84 0.20 -15.53 -3.43
C HIS A 84 1.03 -15.04 -2.22
N LYS A 85 1.35 -13.74 -2.22
CA LYS A 85 2.09 -13.11 -1.11
C LYS A 85 1.23 -13.10 0.15
N PRO A 86 1.85 -13.32 1.33
CA PRO A 86 1.13 -13.33 2.60
C PRO A 86 0.41 -11.99 2.83
N PRO A 87 -0.88 -11.97 3.19
CA PRO A 87 -1.63 -10.75 3.55
C PRO A 87 -0.94 -9.90 4.61
N GLN A 88 -0.24 -10.52 5.55
CA GLN A 88 0.53 -9.87 6.61
C GLN A 88 1.73 -9.05 6.10
N LEU A 89 2.22 -9.36 4.89
CA LEU A 89 3.26 -8.59 4.21
C LEU A 89 2.64 -7.51 3.33
N VAL A 90 1.57 -7.85 2.58
CA VAL A 90 0.98 -6.95 1.58
C VAL A 90 0.31 -5.76 2.26
N LYS A 91 -0.47 -5.99 3.34
CA LYS A 91 -1.22 -4.94 4.04
C LYS A 91 -0.31 -3.79 4.52
N PRO A 92 0.69 -4.02 5.40
CA PRO A 92 1.51 -2.93 5.91
C PRO A 92 2.36 -2.25 4.84
N ALA A 93 2.84 -2.99 3.83
CA ALA A 93 3.59 -2.41 2.72
C ALA A 93 2.72 -1.47 1.87
N PHE A 94 1.47 -1.87 1.61
CA PHE A 94 0.51 -1.03 0.91
C PHE A 94 0.18 0.24 1.69
N GLU A 95 -0.22 0.10 2.96
CA GLU A 95 -0.61 1.23 3.82
C GLU A 95 0.51 2.25 3.96
N LEU A 96 1.75 1.79 4.19
CA LEU A 96 2.90 2.67 4.30
C LEU A 96 3.21 3.40 2.99
N ARG A 97 3.15 2.70 1.84
CA ARG A 97 3.36 3.34 0.54
C ARG A 97 2.23 4.32 0.21
N LEU A 98 0.99 3.99 0.57
CA LEU A 98 -0.15 4.87 0.39
C LEU A 98 0.01 6.16 1.21
N MET A 99 0.43 6.05 2.48
CA MET A 99 0.73 7.21 3.33
C MET A 99 1.82 8.08 2.70
N ALA A 100 2.89 7.47 2.19
CA ALA A 100 3.97 8.19 1.51
C ALA A 100 3.47 8.95 0.28
N LEU A 101 2.65 8.30 -0.57
CA LEU A 101 2.04 8.94 -1.75
C LEU A 101 1.05 10.06 -1.37
N SER A 102 0.46 9.99 -0.18
CA SER A 102 -0.43 11.01 0.37
C SER A 102 0.31 12.17 1.06
N GLY A 103 1.65 12.20 1.00
CA GLY A 103 2.47 13.27 1.59
C GLY A 103 2.89 13.04 3.04
N PHE A 104 2.64 11.85 3.60
CA PHE A 104 3.02 11.47 4.96
C PHE A 104 4.20 10.48 4.96
N GLU A 105 5.16 10.69 4.06
CA GLU A 105 6.34 9.82 3.97
C GLU A 105 7.24 10.00 5.19
N PRO A 106 7.53 8.91 5.96
CA PRO A 106 8.48 8.99 7.05
C PRO A 106 9.92 9.16 6.55
N LEU A 107 10.72 9.99 7.23
CA LEU A 107 12.16 10.10 6.96
C LEU A 107 12.89 8.91 7.58
N ALA A 108 13.34 7.98 6.76
CA ALA A 108 13.95 6.72 7.20
C ALA A 108 15.36 6.47 6.64
N ASP A 109 15.94 7.41 5.91
CA ASP A 109 17.27 7.30 5.29
C ASP A 109 18.43 7.40 6.30
N GLY A 110 18.16 7.91 7.51
CA GLY A 110 19.14 7.98 8.60
C GLY A 110 18.53 8.45 9.90
N CYS A 111 19.38 8.78 10.86
CA CYS A 111 18.93 9.42 12.10
C CYS A 111 18.63 10.90 11.83
N ALA A 112 17.41 11.34 12.02
CA ALA A 112 16.98 12.72 11.79
C ALA A 112 17.69 13.76 12.70
N VAL A 113 18.29 13.31 13.81
CA VAL A 113 18.92 14.20 14.78
C VAL A 113 20.43 14.31 14.54
N CYS A 114 21.16 13.17 14.46
CA CYS A 114 22.62 13.18 14.33
C CYS A 114 23.14 12.89 12.92
N GLY A 115 22.22 12.65 11.95
CA GLY A 115 22.57 12.41 10.55
C GLY A 115 23.23 11.04 10.28
N ARG A 116 23.35 10.15 11.26
CA ARG A 116 23.98 8.84 11.09
C ARG A 116 23.11 7.99 10.12
N PRO A 117 23.68 7.48 9.01
CA PRO A 117 22.91 6.68 8.03
C PRO A 117 22.36 5.38 8.63
N GLU A 118 23.14 4.73 9.52
CA GLU A 118 22.70 3.54 10.25
C GLU A 118 22.49 3.91 11.74
N PRO A 119 21.23 4.19 12.13
CA PRO A 119 20.89 4.58 13.49
C PRO A 119 21.17 3.45 14.49
N GLU A 120 21.76 3.76 15.64
CA GLU A 120 21.95 2.79 16.74
C GLU A 120 20.61 2.57 17.48
N ASN A 121 20.20 1.30 17.62
CA ASN A 121 18.92 0.94 18.22
C ASN A 121 17.78 1.80 17.63
N PRO A 122 17.51 1.67 16.32
CA PRO A 122 16.63 2.59 15.61
C PRO A 122 15.22 2.62 16.20
N VAL A 123 14.66 3.81 16.24
CA VAL A 123 13.30 4.07 16.72
C VAL A 123 12.58 4.91 15.68
N LEU A 124 11.38 4.51 15.31
CA LEU A 124 10.45 5.36 14.55
C LEU A 124 9.67 6.23 15.54
N ASP A 125 9.82 7.53 15.43
CA ASP A 125 8.93 8.50 16.05
C ASP A 125 7.70 8.68 15.15
N ALA A 126 6.61 8.05 15.54
CA ALA A 126 5.39 8.07 14.73
C ALA A 126 4.67 9.43 14.72
N VAL A 127 4.96 10.31 15.70
CA VAL A 127 4.38 11.66 15.76
C VAL A 127 5.03 12.57 14.74
N HIS A 128 6.36 12.50 14.64
CA HIS A 128 7.13 13.35 13.73
C HIS A 128 7.42 12.69 12.38
N GLY A 129 7.11 11.39 12.24
CA GLY A 129 7.39 10.65 11.01
C GLY A 129 8.88 10.51 10.70
N VAL A 130 9.74 10.31 11.71
CA VAL A 130 11.19 10.25 11.51
C VAL A 130 11.81 9.05 12.21
N VAL A 131 12.91 8.54 11.66
CA VAL A 131 13.74 7.53 12.32
C VAL A 131 14.89 8.22 13.07
N CYS A 132 15.15 7.77 14.30
CA CYS A 132 16.23 8.28 15.15
C CYS A 132 17.01 7.12 15.81
N CYS A 133 18.23 7.41 16.28
CA CYS A 133 18.87 6.57 17.30
C CYS A 133 18.07 6.65 18.60
N ALA A 134 18.00 5.58 19.37
CA ALA A 134 17.34 5.59 20.67
C ALA A 134 17.88 6.68 21.62
N ALA A 135 19.17 6.94 21.57
CA ALA A 135 19.84 7.98 22.37
C ALA A 135 19.58 9.42 21.88
N CYS A 136 19.25 9.60 20.59
CA CYS A 136 19.01 10.91 19.99
C CYS A 136 17.57 11.37 20.10
N ARG A 137 16.67 10.44 20.41
CA ARG A 137 15.24 10.72 20.46
C ARG A 137 14.87 11.67 21.59
N GLU A 138 14.00 12.63 21.33
CA GLU A 138 13.39 13.45 22.37
C GLU A 138 12.51 12.61 23.30
N LYS A 139 12.49 12.96 24.59
CA LYS A 139 11.62 12.30 25.57
C LYS A 139 10.18 12.76 25.34
N GLY A 140 9.34 11.88 24.91
CA GLY A 140 7.93 12.13 24.62
C GLY A 140 7.50 11.46 23.29
N GLY A 141 6.21 11.53 22.97
CA GLY A 141 5.69 10.97 21.72
C GLY A 141 5.58 9.44 21.68
N LEU A 142 5.08 8.94 20.56
CA LEU A 142 4.91 7.51 20.29
C LEU A 142 6.18 6.97 19.63
N ALA A 143 7.00 6.27 20.40
CA ALA A 143 8.23 5.67 19.92
C ALA A 143 8.05 4.18 19.64
N MET A 144 8.40 3.78 18.44
CA MET A 144 8.34 2.39 18.00
C MET A 144 9.76 1.86 17.74
N PRO A 145 10.33 1.02 18.62
CA PRO A 145 11.62 0.40 18.38
C PRO A 145 11.58 -0.44 17.09
N LEU A 146 12.59 -0.27 16.26
CA LEU A 146 12.74 -1.02 15.02
C LEU A 146 13.86 -2.05 15.16
N SER A 147 13.60 -3.30 14.76
CA SER A 147 14.67 -4.23 14.49
C SER A 147 15.42 -3.83 13.21
N PRO A 148 16.67 -4.29 12.99
CA PRO A 148 17.37 -4.06 11.73
C PRO A 148 16.56 -4.53 10.51
N ALA A 149 15.85 -5.65 10.63
CA ALA A 149 14.98 -6.17 9.58
C ALA A 149 13.78 -5.25 9.34
N ALA A 150 13.16 -4.72 10.41
CA ALA A 150 12.05 -3.79 10.31
C ALA A 150 12.46 -2.46 9.65
N LEU A 151 13.64 -1.92 10.00
CA LEU A 151 14.19 -0.72 9.36
C LEU A 151 14.49 -0.96 7.88
N ALA A 152 15.08 -2.11 7.54
CA ALA A 152 15.35 -2.47 6.15
C ALA A 152 14.04 -2.63 5.35
N ALA A 153 13.00 -3.26 5.92
CA ALA A 153 11.69 -3.39 5.29
C ALA A 153 11.01 -2.02 5.12
N LEU A 154 11.06 -1.14 6.13
CA LEU A 154 10.56 0.22 6.06
C LEU A 154 11.20 0.98 4.89
N ARG A 155 12.53 0.99 4.81
CA ARG A 155 13.29 1.63 3.73
C ARG A 155 12.97 1.02 2.37
N HIS A 156 12.87 -0.31 2.30
CA HIS A 156 12.50 -0.98 1.07
C HIS A 156 11.12 -0.51 0.57
N VAL A 157 10.12 -0.53 1.44
CA VAL A 157 8.75 -0.11 1.09
C VAL A 157 8.72 1.36 0.66
N LEU A 158 9.47 2.25 1.30
CA LEU A 158 9.46 3.68 0.97
C LEU A 158 10.19 3.98 -0.35
N TYR A 159 11.34 3.34 -0.60
CA TYR A 159 12.27 3.81 -1.63
C TYR A 159 12.43 2.85 -2.83
N CYS A 160 11.85 1.64 -2.79
CA CYS A 160 11.96 0.74 -3.93
C CYS A 160 11.04 1.19 -5.10
N PRO A 161 11.38 0.81 -6.34
CA PRO A 161 10.46 0.96 -7.47
C PRO A 161 9.17 0.15 -7.26
N ASP A 162 8.03 0.65 -7.76
CA ASP A 162 6.70 0.06 -7.57
C ASP A 162 6.65 -1.45 -7.87
N LYS A 163 7.31 -1.90 -8.94
CA LYS A 163 7.36 -3.32 -9.33
C LYS A 163 8.08 -4.22 -8.32
N LYS A 164 8.88 -3.63 -7.41
CA LYS A 164 9.64 -4.37 -6.39
C LYS A 164 9.03 -4.28 -5.01
N LEU A 165 7.91 -3.57 -4.84
CA LEU A 165 7.30 -3.31 -3.54
C LEU A 165 7.08 -4.59 -2.72
N TYR A 166 6.65 -5.68 -3.36
CA TYR A 166 6.38 -6.96 -2.70
C TYR A 166 7.46 -8.03 -2.97
N SER A 167 8.67 -7.64 -3.37
CA SER A 167 9.75 -8.58 -3.71
C SER A 167 10.54 -9.08 -2.50
N PHE A 168 10.35 -8.48 -1.33
CA PHE A 168 11.03 -8.91 -0.10
C PHE A 168 10.28 -10.02 0.63
N THR A 169 10.99 -10.73 1.50
CA THR A 169 10.45 -11.73 2.42
C THR A 169 10.89 -11.39 3.84
N LEU A 170 10.05 -11.70 4.81
CA LEU A 170 10.40 -11.60 6.23
C LEU A 170 10.54 -13.03 6.74
N ASP A 171 11.77 -13.45 7.07
CA ASP A 171 12.06 -14.81 7.52
C ASP A 171 11.53 -15.13 8.92
N THR A 172 11.11 -14.12 9.66
CA THR A 172 10.45 -14.27 10.95
C THR A 172 9.25 -13.33 10.97
N PRO A 173 8.12 -13.71 11.61
CA PRO A 173 7.09 -12.74 11.90
C PRO A 173 7.71 -11.72 12.87
N ALA A 174 8.29 -10.65 12.33
CA ALA A 174 8.58 -9.48 13.13
C ALA A 174 7.26 -9.12 13.81
N PRO A 175 7.20 -8.98 15.13
CA PRO A 175 5.97 -8.55 15.78
C PRO A 175 5.58 -7.22 15.15
N VAL A 176 4.56 -7.25 14.31
CA VAL A 176 4.08 -6.07 13.60
C VAL A 176 3.31 -5.25 14.61
N SER A 177 4.02 -4.39 15.32
CA SER A 177 3.44 -3.41 16.24
C SER A 177 2.61 -2.33 15.52
N TYR A 178 2.39 -2.49 14.22
CA TYR A 178 1.70 -1.50 13.38
C TYR A 178 0.18 -1.69 13.28
N THR A 179 -0.42 -2.58 14.07
CA THR A 179 -1.84 -2.91 13.93
C THR A 179 -2.81 -1.81 14.36
N HIS A 180 -2.34 -0.64 14.77
CA HIS A 180 -3.21 0.42 15.26
C HIS A 180 -2.82 1.82 14.77
N LEU A 181 -2.39 1.98 13.52
CA LEU A 181 -2.50 3.28 12.87
C LEU A 181 -3.94 3.47 12.40
N THR A 182 -4.82 3.80 13.33
CA THR A 182 -6.10 4.40 13.00
C THR A 182 -5.82 5.82 12.57
N LEU A 183 -6.07 6.12 11.30
CA LEU A 183 -6.16 7.49 10.81
C LEU A 183 -7.25 8.22 11.60
N PRO A 184 -7.05 9.50 11.92
CA PRO A 184 -8.06 10.31 12.58
C PRO A 184 -9.32 10.48 11.75
#